data_3b48f7dd60ccb2277e7023a92b49af7a
#
_entry.id   3b48f7dd60ccb2277e7023a92b49af7a
#
_cell.length_a   1.000
_cell.length_b   1.000
_cell.length_c   1.000
_cell.angle_alpha   90.00
_cell.angle_beta   90.00
_cell.angle_gamma   90.00
#
_symmetry.space_group_name_H-M   'P 1'
#
loop_
_entity.id
_entity.type
_entity.pdbx_description
1 polymer ?
#
loop_
_entity_poly.entity_id
_entity_poly.type
_entity_poly.pdbx_seq_one_letter_code
_entity_poly.pdbx_strand_id
1 'polypeptide(L)'
;MRKIILLALLFAANYTFAATKLQFPESFVDGWEPYIGQMVQISTPLYVCGNYYDSLILAPERLYVPEEHAIGLAQGDSTAYWEILRSNREQCISLSCKISNYQVRTGAMIKNLTARVVAPGKLVTGTTPKFLNNKPEALPKMPKKSLLVCATNIQNYFFDLGGYAQRKTKPEQQALQTHKISKALTHINADIYAICEIQKGDSAAAMLTRAMNAMNPKAQYAYISQGWSNGDTISCGYIYRADRVQPYGELQYAYQDPASHYHYRLVACGFQEISSGEKFVLNINHLRSKRGTGDESNQKRMGNVDSLLCMLQNIQTNDLFQDADILFVGDYNSYTQEQPIQTLVQAGYHDVLMQHAPEGYSYIYHSRMGYLDRVFASPSMAEQVKMIAPYHLNADYFYSRGFKRGLDKTMFRYADHDPIIIALQLGEK
;
A
#
# COMPACT_ATOMS: atom_id res chain seq x y z
N MET A 1 17.58 10.41 47.69
CA MET A 1 16.90 11.71 47.54
C MET A 1 17.90 12.77 47.17
N ARG A 2 18.24 12.95 45.88
CA ARG A 2 19.07 14.06 45.32
C ARG A 2 19.33 13.77 43.84
N LYS A 3 18.31 13.85 42.95
CA LYS A 3 18.49 13.88 41.47
C LYS A 3 17.22 14.37 40.73
N ILE A 4 16.43 15.28 41.31
CA ILE A 4 15.24 15.88 40.68
C ILE A 4 15.20 17.39 40.90
N ILE A 5 16.28 18.11 40.72
CA ILE A 5 16.28 19.60 40.77
C ILE A 5 17.31 20.13 39.76
N LEU A 6 17.21 19.75 38.50
CA LEU A 6 18.00 20.41 37.44
C LEU A 6 17.29 20.61 36.11
N LEU A 7 15.95 20.44 36.07
CA LEU A 7 15.17 20.64 34.84
C LEU A 7 14.15 21.80 34.96
N ALA A 8 14.14 22.58 36.00
CA ALA A 8 13.13 23.62 36.26
C ALA A 8 13.60 25.06 36.11
N LEU A 9 14.84 25.34 35.70
CA LEU A 9 15.41 26.69 35.67
C LEU A 9 15.79 27.24 34.27
N LEU A 10 15.22 26.68 33.19
CA LEU A 10 15.42 27.17 31.81
C LEU A 10 14.17 27.79 31.18
N PHE A 11 13.15 28.15 31.96
CA PHE A 11 11.90 28.70 31.45
C PHE A 11 11.55 30.10 31.96
N ALA A 12 12.53 30.94 32.21
CA ALA A 12 12.26 32.34 32.60
C ALA A 12 13.21 33.33 31.91
N ALA A 13 13.08 33.40 30.59
CA ALA A 13 13.43 34.62 29.85
C ALA A 13 12.47 34.71 28.67
N ASN A 14 11.35 35.38 28.83
CA ASN A 14 10.47 35.83 27.76
C ASN A 14 11.16 36.91 26.91
N TYR A 15 12.21 36.55 26.21
CA TYR A 15 12.69 37.32 25.06
C TYR A 15 11.83 36.82 23.88
N THR A 16 10.85 37.59 23.49
CA THR A 16 10.18 37.49 22.18
C THR A 16 11.20 37.88 21.10
N PHE A 17 12.21 37.05 20.87
CA PHE A 17 13.00 37.16 19.65
C PHE A 17 12.02 36.84 18.50
N ALA A 18 11.82 37.79 17.60
CA ALA A 18 11.12 37.53 16.34
C ALA A 18 11.83 36.34 15.67
N ALA A 19 11.07 35.28 15.38
CA ALA A 19 11.63 34.10 14.74
C ALA A 19 12.22 34.48 13.39
N THR A 20 13.46 34.08 13.12
CA THR A 20 14.12 34.30 11.84
C THR A 20 13.34 33.58 10.75
N LYS A 21 12.90 34.31 9.71
CA LYS A 21 12.19 33.74 8.56
C LYS A 21 13.17 33.08 7.63
N LEU A 22 12.95 31.82 7.33
CA LEU A 22 13.80 30.98 6.50
C LEU A 22 12.99 30.22 5.46
N GLN A 23 13.61 29.84 4.37
CA GLN A 23 13.11 28.90 3.38
C GLN A 23 13.88 27.58 3.50
N PHE A 24 13.22 26.46 3.34
CA PHE A 24 13.84 25.14 3.40
C PHE A 24 13.70 24.45 2.04
N PRO A 25 14.76 23.87 1.47
CA PRO A 25 16.12 23.73 2.06
C PRO A 25 17.04 24.94 1.85
N GLU A 26 16.70 25.94 1.06
CA GLU A 26 17.56 26.98 0.50
C GLU A 26 18.35 27.77 1.57
N SER A 27 17.71 28.10 2.68
CA SER A 27 18.37 28.83 3.77
C SER A 27 19.38 27.99 4.58
N PHE A 28 19.49 26.69 4.29
CA PHE A 28 20.31 25.75 5.03
C PHE A 28 21.42 25.11 4.18
N VAL A 29 21.69 25.66 2.99
CA VAL A 29 22.75 25.17 2.07
C VAL A 29 24.12 25.22 2.71
N ASP A 30 24.39 26.27 3.52
CA ASP A 30 25.64 26.44 4.25
C ASP A 30 25.63 25.75 5.64
N GLY A 31 24.64 24.94 5.92
CA GLY A 31 24.50 24.16 7.15
C GLY A 31 23.48 24.69 8.14
N TRP A 32 23.30 23.95 9.21
CA TRP A 32 22.33 24.22 10.28
C TRP A 32 22.95 24.95 11.49
N GLU A 33 24.28 24.98 11.58
CA GLU A 33 25.04 25.43 12.72
C GLU A 33 24.68 26.85 13.16
N PRO A 34 24.49 27.83 12.26
CA PRO A 34 24.10 29.19 12.61
C PRO A 34 22.76 29.29 13.34
N TYR A 35 21.89 28.31 13.15
CA TYR A 35 20.51 28.34 13.67
C TYR A 35 20.31 27.47 14.91
N ILE A 36 21.28 26.67 15.31
CA ILE A 36 21.16 25.79 16.48
C ILE A 36 20.88 26.63 17.73
N GLY A 37 19.83 26.22 18.48
CA GLY A 37 19.34 26.93 19.66
C GLY A 37 18.37 28.08 19.37
N GLN A 38 18.23 28.53 18.11
CA GLN A 38 17.36 29.63 17.72
C GLN A 38 15.92 29.19 17.42
N MET A 39 14.97 30.13 17.59
CA MET A 39 13.61 30.02 17.06
C MET A 39 13.61 30.47 15.60
N VAL A 40 13.13 29.62 14.71
CA VAL A 40 13.02 29.91 13.28
C VAL A 40 11.58 29.76 12.83
N GLN A 41 11.22 30.49 11.78
CA GLN A 41 9.96 30.31 11.05
C GLN A 41 10.28 29.86 9.63
N ILE A 42 10.00 28.59 9.32
CA ILE A 42 10.15 28.06 7.96
C ILE A 42 8.91 28.40 7.17
N SER A 43 9.07 29.24 6.15
CA SER A 43 7.97 29.73 5.30
C SER A 43 7.60 28.77 4.18
N THR A 44 8.52 27.91 3.75
CA THR A 44 8.27 26.83 2.78
C THR A 44 7.17 25.92 3.29
N PRO A 45 6.13 25.62 2.49
CA PRO A 45 5.15 24.59 2.84
C PRO A 45 5.84 23.23 2.98
N LEU A 46 5.55 22.53 4.07
CA LEU A 46 6.15 21.24 4.38
C LEU A 46 5.09 20.16 4.46
N TYR A 47 5.28 19.09 3.71
CA TYR A 47 4.43 17.91 3.76
C TYR A 47 4.85 16.96 4.88
N VAL A 48 3.90 16.35 5.55
CA VAL A 48 4.13 15.24 6.46
C VAL A 48 4.42 13.99 5.63
N CYS A 49 5.66 13.56 5.58
CA CYS A 49 6.08 12.35 4.87
C CYS A 49 6.03 11.11 5.78
N GLY A 50 6.21 11.30 7.09
CA GLY A 50 6.15 10.23 8.09
C GLY A 50 5.60 10.73 9.42
N ASN A 51 4.86 9.85 10.10
CA ASN A 51 4.28 10.11 11.41
C ASN A 51 4.74 9.00 12.37
N TYR A 52 5.60 9.36 13.29
CA TYR A 52 6.15 8.48 14.33
C TYR A 52 5.71 8.99 15.70
N TYR A 53 5.75 8.16 16.75
CA TYR A 53 5.17 8.43 18.08
C TYR A 53 5.28 9.88 18.61
N ASP A 54 6.44 10.49 18.48
CA ASP A 54 6.78 11.79 19.04
C ASP A 54 7.37 12.75 18.01
N SER A 55 7.42 12.34 16.74
CA SER A 55 8.03 13.12 15.68
C SER A 55 7.35 12.93 14.34
N LEU A 56 7.38 14.00 13.54
CA LEU A 56 7.00 13.99 12.12
C LEU A 56 8.26 14.12 11.27
N ILE A 57 8.29 13.41 10.16
CA ILE A 57 9.25 13.68 9.09
C ILE A 57 8.55 14.59 8.08
N LEU A 58 9.18 15.72 7.81
CA LEU A 58 8.66 16.77 6.94
C LEU A 58 9.62 16.99 5.78
N ALA A 59 9.08 17.33 4.60
CA ALA A 59 9.84 17.74 3.43
C ALA A 59 9.04 18.74 2.58
N PRO A 60 9.68 19.54 1.71
CA PRO A 60 8.99 20.47 0.79
C PRO A 60 8.03 19.77 -0.17
N GLU A 61 8.30 18.51 -0.48
CA GLU A 61 7.48 17.65 -1.33
C GLU A 61 7.36 16.25 -0.71
N ARG A 62 6.47 15.43 -1.23
CA ARG A 62 6.39 14.03 -0.81
C ARG A 62 7.50 13.23 -1.48
N LEU A 63 8.18 12.42 -0.72
CA LEU A 63 9.37 11.70 -1.15
C LEU A 63 9.03 10.28 -1.59
N TYR A 64 9.66 9.83 -2.66
CA TYR A 64 9.54 8.45 -3.15
C TYR A 64 10.73 7.61 -2.71
N VAL A 65 10.52 6.29 -2.61
CA VAL A 65 11.63 5.34 -2.51
C VAL A 65 12.48 5.45 -3.77
N PRO A 66 13.82 5.38 -3.67
CA PRO A 66 14.67 5.52 -4.86
C PRO A 66 14.32 4.54 -5.97
N GLU A 67 13.94 3.31 -5.63
CA GLU A 67 13.61 2.24 -6.55
C GLU A 67 12.39 2.51 -7.45
N GLU A 68 11.59 3.55 -7.14
CA GLU A 68 10.52 3.98 -8.06
C GLU A 68 11.05 4.69 -9.31
N HIS A 69 12.13 5.47 -9.15
CA HIS A 69 12.59 6.40 -10.18
C HIS A 69 14.05 6.17 -10.61
N ALA A 70 14.79 5.26 -9.97
CA ALA A 70 16.19 4.98 -10.29
C ALA A 70 16.33 4.18 -11.60
N ILE A 71 16.19 4.88 -12.73
CA ILE A 71 16.34 4.28 -14.07
C ILE A 71 17.70 3.58 -14.17
N GLY A 72 17.72 2.39 -14.74
CA GLY A 72 18.91 1.54 -14.87
C GLY A 72 19.12 0.56 -13.71
N LEU A 73 18.36 0.67 -12.61
CA LEU A 73 18.53 -0.17 -11.43
C LEU A 73 18.38 -1.67 -11.76
N ALA A 74 17.42 -2.04 -12.58
CA ALA A 74 17.20 -3.44 -12.99
C ALA A 74 18.37 -4.00 -13.82
N GLN A 75 19.16 -3.14 -14.47
CA GLN A 75 20.36 -3.48 -15.24
C GLN A 75 21.65 -3.40 -14.41
N GLY A 76 21.54 -3.12 -13.11
CA GLY A 76 22.66 -3.02 -12.19
C GLY A 76 23.30 -1.64 -12.04
N ASP A 77 22.77 -0.61 -12.73
CA ASP A 77 23.20 0.78 -12.52
C ASP A 77 22.50 1.40 -11.29
N SER A 78 23.25 1.60 -10.23
CA SER A 78 22.75 2.19 -8.99
C SER A 78 23.02 3.70 -8.85
N THR A 79 23.50 4.37 -9.88
CA THR A 79 23.87 5.79 -9.83
C THR A 79 22.68 6.67 -9.42
N ALA A 80 21.57 6.60 -10.18
CA ALA A 80 20.35 7.34 -9.89
C ALA A 80 19.75 6.98 -8.52
N TYR A 81 19.87 5.72 -8.10
CA TYR A 81 19.42 5.28 -6.77
C TYR A 81 20.11 6.08 -5.64
N TRP A 82 21.43 6.18 -5.68
CA TRP A 82 22.19 6.88 -4.65
C TRP A 82 21.97 8.40 -4.68
N GLU A 83 21.77 8.97 -5.86
CA GLU A 83 21.46 10.41 -6.02
C GLU A 83 20.10 10.74 -5.39
N ILE A 84 19.04 9.97 -5.70
CA ILE A 84 17.72 10.14 -5.12
C ILE A 84 17.75 9.93 -3.59
N LEU A 85 18.46 8.90 -3.13
CA LEU A 85 18.58 8.62 -1.70
C LEU A 85 19.25 9.76 -0.94
N ARG A 86 20.29 10.38 -1.52
CA ARG A 86 20.98 11.55 -0.96
C ARG A 86 20.05 12.76 -0.93
N SER A 87 19.42 13.09 -2.06
CA SER A 87 18.45 14.19 -2.17
C SER A 87 17.32 14.05 -1.14
N ASN A 88 16.74 12.87 -1.01
CA ASN A 88 15.71 12.59 0.00
C ASN A 88 16.18 12.87 1.44
N ARG A 89 17.45 12.60 1.76
CA ARG A 89 18.00 12.88 3.09
C ARG A 89 18.20 14.37 3.34
N GLU A 90 18.68 15.09 2.35
CA GLU A 90 18.93 16.53 2.40
C GLU A 90 17.62 17.33 2.51
N GLN A 91 16.55 16.84 1.93
CA GLN A 91 15.22 17.45 1.95
C GLN A 91 14.37 17.08 3.18
N CYS A 92 14.88 16.29 4.11
CA CYS A 92 14.11 15.86 5.27
C CYS A 92 14.46 16.64 6.53
N ILE A 93 13.44 17.05 7.27
CA ILE A 93 13.56 17.53 8.65
C ILE A 93 12.67 16.72 9.59
N SER A 94 13.14 16.54 10.82
CA SER A 94 12.38 15.91 11.89
C SER A 94 11.82 16.97 12.82
N LEU A 95 10.51 16.93 13.04
CA LEU A 95 9.81 17.84 13.97
C LEU A 95 9.27 17.06 15.16
N SER A 96 9.83 17.30 16.35
CA SER A 96 9.21 16.86 17.60
C SER A 96 8.14 17.84 18.06
N CYS A 97 6.93 17.37 18.28
CA CYS A 97 5.79 18.18 18.70
C CYS A 97 4.76 17.33 19.47
N LYS A 98 3.95 18.02 20.30
CA LYS A 98 2.84 17.37 21.03
C LYS A 98 1.66 17.13 20.09
N ILE A 99 1.60 15.96 19.48
CA ILE A 99 0.47 15.51 18.68
C ILE A 99 0.03 14.10 19.09
N SER A 100 -1.25 13.83 18.97
CA SER A 100 -1.73 12.46 18.95
C SER A 100 -1.50 11.90 17.54
N ASN A 101 -0.92 10.72 17.44
CA ASN A 101 -0.67 10.03 16.17
C ASN A 101 -1.95 9.79 15.33
N TYR A 102 -3.13 9.87 15.97
CA TYR A 102 -4.42 9.83 15.29
C TYR A 102 -4.81 11.10 14.55
N GLN A 103 -4.16 12.22 14.86
CA GLN A 103 -4.57 13.54 14.37
C GLN A 103 -3.95 13.88 13.01
N VAL A 104 -2.91 13.18 12.59
CA VAL A 104 -2.15 13.55 11.40
C VAL A 104 -1.98 12.34 10.48
N ARG A 105 -2.31 12.53 9.21
CA ARG A 105 -1.97 11.58 8.15
C ARG A 105 -0.76 12.06 7.35
N THR A 106 -0.05 11.17 6.68
CA THR A 106 0.94 11.55 5.68
C THR A 106 0.23 12.27 4.52
N GLY A 107 0.94 13.17 3.86
CA GLY A 107 0.36 14.07 2.86
C GLY A 107 -0.33 15.32 3.44
N ALA A 108 -0.58 15.40 4.76
CA ALA A 108 -0.94 16.66 5.39
C ALA A 108 0.19 17.68 5.26
N MET A 109 -0.14 18.98 5.28
CA MET A 109 0.82 20.05 5.02
C MET A 109 0.85 21.05 6.18
N ILE A 110 2.04 21.54 6.52
CA ILE A 110 2.26 22.64 7.46
C ILE A 110 2.75 23.86 6.67
N LYS A 111 2.16 25.03 6.89
CA LYS A 111 2.64 26.33 6.39
C LYS A 111 3.17 27.17 7.56
N ASN A 112 4.25 27.89 7.34
CA ASN A 112 4.85 28.80 8.31
C ASN A 112 5.16 28.09 9.65
N LEU A 113 5.93 27.00 9.58
CA LEU A 113 6.35 26.25 10.78
C LEU A 113 7.27 27.09 11.66
N THR A 114 6.85 27.38 12.89
CA THR A 114 7.69 28.01 13.92
C THR A 114 8.18 26.95 14.90
N ALA A 115 9.50 26.81 15.02
CA ALA A 115 10.12 25.78 15.85
C ALA A 115 11.53 26.20 16.27
N ARG A 116 12.07 25.57 17.31
CA ARG A 116 13.48 25.70 17.72
C ARG A 116 14.33 24.67 16.98
N VAL A 117 15.42 25.09 16.43
CA VAL A 117 16.45 24.18 15.87
C VAL A 117 17.25 23.59 17.06
N VAL A 118 17.29 22.28 17.20
CA VAL A 118 18.01 21.60 18.29
C VAL A 118 19.26 20.84 17.81
N ALA A 119 19.28 20.47 16.53
CA ALA A 119 20.41 19.87 15.85
C ALA A 119 20.19 19.98 14.33
N PRO A 120 21.19 19.68 13.47
CA PRO A 120 20.99 19.63 12.03
C PRO A 120 19.76 18.80 11.63
N GLY A 121 18.83 19.40 10.89
CA GLY A 121 17.59 18.78 10.47
C GLY A 121 16.59 18.41 11.58
N LYS A 122 16.84 18.82 12.84
CA LYS A 122 15.98 18.50 13.99
C LYS A 122 15.37 19.75 14.62
N LEU A 123 14.07 19.77 14.64
CA LEU A 123 13.24 20.86 15.14
C LEU A 123 12.35 20.41 16.29
N VAL A 124 12.05 21.32 17.22
CA VAL A 124 11.14 21.08 18.34
C VAL A 124 10.16 22.25 18.45
N THR A 125 8.88 21.96 18.65
CA THR A 125 7.89 22.97 18.97
C THR A 125 7.05 22.55 20.18
N GLY A 126 6.74 23.52 21.04
CA GLY A 126 5.85 23.32 22.19
C GLY A 126 4.36 23.35 21.83
N THR A 127 4.03 23.73 20.60
CA THR A 127 2.66 23.86 20.11
C THR A 127 2.35 22.81 19.04
N THR A 128 1.09 22.46 18.90
CA THR A 128 0.62 21.60 17.79
C THR A 128 0.55 22.46 16.52
N PRO A 129 1.27 22.09 15.43
CA PRO A 129 1.14 22.79 14.16
C PRO A 129 -0.27 22.69 13.59
N LYS A 130 -0.66 23.70 12.81
CA LYS A 130 -1.90 23.63 12.02
C LYS A 130 -1.66 22.80 10.76
N PHE A 131 -2.39 21.70 10.61
CA PHE A 131 -2.32 20.83 9.46
C PHE A 131 -3.39 21.19 8.42
N LEU A 132 -2.97 21.37 7.18
CA LEU A 132 -3.83 21.49 6.00
C LEU A 132 -3.91 20.13 5.29
N ASN A 133 -4.96 19.91 4.49
CA ASN A 133 -5.18 18.67 3.74
C ASN A 133 -5.13 17.37 4.59
N ASN A 134 -5.52 17.48 5.86
CA ASN A 134 -5.44 16.39 6.83
C ASN A 134 -6.74 15.56 6.91
N LYS A 135 -7.73 15.84 6.08
CA LYS A 135 -8.99 15.08 6.01
C LYS A 135 -8.77 13.78 5.21
N PRO A 136 -9.51 12.72 5.54
CA PRO A 136 -9.56 11.53 4.69
C PRO A 136 -9.93 11.89 3.25
N GLU A 137 -9.38 11.18 2.31
CA GLU A 137 -9.75 11.31 0.91
C GLU A 137 -11.13 10.75 0.65
N ALA A 138 -11.83 11.33 -0.30
CA ALA A 138 -13.08 10.77 -0.79
C ALA A 138 -12.81 9.53 -1.65
N LEU A 139 -13.77 8.61 -1.69
CA LEU A 139 -13.71 7.48 -2.63
C LEU A 139 -13.55 8.01 -4.06
N PRO A 140 -12.57 7.52 -4.84
CA PRO A 140 -12.39 7.91 -6.23
C PRO A 140 -13.66 7.71 -7.05
N LYS A 141 -13.99 8.69 -7.89
CA LYS A 141 -15.16 8.58 -8.78
C LYS A 141 -14.79 7.74 -9.99
N MET A 142 -15.27 6.52 -10.04
CA MET A 142 -15.06 5.62 -11.15
C MET A 142 -16.00 5.94 -12.33
N PRO A 143 -15.59 5.64 -13.58
CA PRO A 143 -16.43 5.77 -14.76
C PRO A 143 -17.73 4.96 -14.59
N LYS A 144 -18.83 5.51 -15.08
CA LYS A 144 -20.11 4.81 -15.04
C LYS A 144 -20.09 3.56 -15.94
N LYS A 145 -20.85 2.54 -15.55
CA LYS A 145 -20.97 1.25 -16.25
C LYS A 145 -19.68 0.44 -16.33
N SER A 146 -18.66 0.77 -15.54
CA SER A 146 -17.46 -0.06 -15.43
C SER A 146 -17.69 -1.25 -14.51
N LEU A 147 -17.00 -2.33 -14.82
CA LEU A 147 -16.73 -3.42 -13.87
C LEU A 147 -15.59 -2.99 -12.97
N LEU A 148 -15.79 -3.05 -11.65
CA LEU A 148 -14.79 -2.60 -10.68
C LEU A 148 -14.05 -3.79 -10.07
N VAL A 149 -12.72 -3.81 -10.25
CA VAL A 149 -11.80 -4.73 -9.55
C VAL A 149 -11.05 -3.95 -8.48
N CYS A 150 -10.95 -4.51 -7.28
CA CYS A 150 -10.16 -3.95 -6.19
C CYS A 150 -9.07 -4.92 -5.79
N ALA A 151 -7.81 -4.57 -6.03
CA ALA A 151 -6.64 -5.31 -5.53
C ALA A 151 -6.28 -4.79 -4.14
N THR A 152 -6.08 -5.68 -3.17
CA THR A 152 -5.78 -5.30 -1.79
C THR A 152 -4.99 -6.36 -1.03
N ASN A 153 -3.93 -5.95 -0.34
CA ASN A 153 -3.30 -6.73 0.72
C ASN A 153 -4.01 -6.42 2.04
N ILE A 154 -4.47 -7.44 2.78
CA ILE A 154 -5.27 -7.29 4.01
C ILE A 154 -4.51 -7.64 5.28
N GLN A 155 -3.19 -7.70 5.21
CA GLN A 155 -2.26 -7.81 6.35
C GLN A 155 -2.50 -9.03 7.24
N ASN A 156 -2.16 -10.23 6.74
CA ASN A 156 -2.19 -11.46 7.51
C ASN A 156 -3.56 -11.72 8.19
N TYR A 157 -4.60 -11.85 7.39
CA TYR A 157 -5.95 -12.12 7.87
C TYR A 157 -6.18 -13.63 8.06
N PHE A 158 -6.41 -14.05 9.30
CA PHE A 158 -6.59 -15.45 9.69
C PHE A 158 -7.94 -15.69 10.38
N PHE A 159 -8.56 -16.81 10.05
CA PHE A 159 -9.67 -17.38 10.80
C PHE A 159 -9.14 -18.25 11.96
N ASP A 160 -8.26 -19.18 11.66
CA ASP A 160 -7.59 -20.04 12.64
C ASP A 160 -6.34 -19.34 13.17
N LEU A 161 -6.29 -19.14 14.47
CA LEU A 161 -5.21 -18.40 15.15
C LEU A 161 -4.16 -19.32 15.78
N GLY A 162 -4.05 -20.57 15.34
CA GLY A 162 -2.98 -21.48 15.74
C GLY A 162 -1.61 -21.16 15.13
N GLY A 163 -0.55 -21.75 15.64
CA GLY A 163 0.79 -21.75 15.02
C GLY A 163 1.35 -20.37 14.62
N TYR A 164 1.63 -20.17 13.36
CA TYR A 164 2.17 -18.90 12.81
C TYR A 164 1.18 -17.74 12.96
N ALA A 165 -0.12 -18.00 12.76
CA ALA A 165 -1.17 -16.99 12.83
C ALA A 165 -1.23 -16.30 14.20
N GLN A 166 -1.00 -17.03 15.29
CA GLN A 166 -0.96 -16.49 16.66
C GLN A 166 0.09 -15.38 16.85
N ARG A 167 1.20 -15.45 16.09
CA ARG A 167 2.27 -14.43 16.11
C ARG A 167 1.88 -13.16 15.36
N LYS A 168 0.86 -13.22 14.51
CA LYS A 168 0.42 -12.13 13.65
C LYS A 168 -0.81 -11.41 14.18
N THR A 169 -1.80 -12.17 14.66
CA THR A 169 -3.09 -11.64 15.11
C THR A 169 -3.52 -12.37 16.38
N LYS A 170 -3.89 -11.63 17.41
CA LYS A 170 -4.46 -12.19 18.64
C LYS A 170 -5.97 -12.31 18.50
N PRO A 171 -6.63 -13.21 19.29
CA PRO A 171 -8.08 -13.40 19.23
C PRO A 171 -8.88 -12.10 19.37
N GLU A 172 -8.51 -11.23 20.29
CA GLU A 172 -9.16 -9.95 20.52
C GLU A 172 -8.98 -8.94 19.35
N GLN A 173 -7.98 -9.15 18.52
CA GLN A 173 -7.68 -8.32 17.36
C GLN A 173 -8.42 -8.78 16.09
N GLN A 174 -8.74 -10.08 15.99
CA GLN A 174 -9.36 -10.67 14.80
C GLN A 174 -10.72 -10.04 14.48
N ALA A 175 -11.58 -9.88 15.49
CA ALA A 175 -12.89 -9.28 15.30
C ALA A 175 -12.80 -7.83 14.80
N LEU A 176 -11.84 -7.07 15.35
CA LEU A 176 -11.59 -5.69 14.89
C LEU A 176 -11.00 -5.66 13.48
N GLN A 177 -10.07 -6.56 13.16
CA GLN A 177 -9.51 -6.70 11.81
C GLN A 177 -10.62 -7.01 10.80
N THR A 178 -11.46 -8.01 11.08
CA THR A 178 -12.63 -8.36 10.26
C THR A 178 -13.55 -7.17 10.05
N HIS A 179 -13.89 -6.45 11.14
CA HIS A 179 -14.75 -5.27 11.08
C HIS A 179 -14.17 -4.17 10.18
N LYS A 180 -12.87 -3.85 10.35
CA LYS A 180 -12.20 -2.79 9.58
C LYS A 180 -12.11 -3.13 8.09
N ILE A 181 -11.70 -4.37 7.76
CA ILE A 181 -11.61 -4.84 6.39
C ILE A 181 -13.01 -4.83 5.74
N SER A 182 -13.99 -5.46 6.36
CA SER A 182 -15.37 -5.51 5.82
C SER A 182 -15.92 -4.12 5.58
N LYS A 183 -15.70 -3.18 6.52
CA LYS A 183 -16.16 -1.79 6.38
C LYS A 183 -15.47 -1.07 5.22
N ALA A 184 -14.17 -1.29 5.02
CA ALA A 184 -13.42 -0.70 3.92
C ALA A 184 -13.88 -1.26 2.58
N LEU A 185 -13.94 -2.59 2.45
CA LEU A 185 -14.33 -3.23 1.20
C LEU A 185 -15.78 -2.92 0.83
N THR A 186 -16.72 -2.97 1.75
CA THR A 186 -18.12 -2.60 1.47
C THR A 186 -18.29 -1.11 1.16
N HIS A 187 -17.41 -0.23 1.68
CA HIS A 187 -17.38 1.19 1.30
C HIS A 187 -16.89 1.38 -0.13
N ILE A 188 -15.84 0.65 -0.56
CA ILE A 188 -15.35 0.64 -1.94
C ILE A 188 -16.41 0.09 -2.88
N ASN A 189 -17.10 -0.97 -2.46
CA ASN A 189 -18.18 -1.64 -3.19
C ASN A 189 -17.77 -2.07 -4.62
N ALA A 190 -16.58 -2.68 -4.76
CA ALA A 190 -16.11 -3.25 -6.01
C ALA A 190 -16.88 -4.54 -6.37
N ASP A 191 -16.85 -4.88 -7.64
CA ASP A 191 -17.51 -6.10 -8.16
C ASP A 191 -16.64 -7.35 -7.91
N ILE A 192 -15.31 -7.20 -7.91
CA ILE A 192 -14.34 -8.26 -7.58
C ILE A 192 -13.26 -7.70 -6.66
N TYR A 193 -12.92 -8.44 -5.62
CA TYR A 193 -11.77 -8.20 -4.73
C TYR A 193 -10.71 -9.26 -4.97
N ALA A 194 -9.54 -8.84 -5.42
CA ALA A 194 -8.32 -9.62 -5.53
C ALA A 194 -7.49 -9.42 -4.26
N ILE A 195 -7.45 -10.41 -3.39
CA ILE A 195 -7.00 -10.26 -2.01
C ILE A 195 -5.67 -11.00 -1.80
N CYS A 196 -4.66 -10.29 -1.30
CA CYS A 196 -3.42 -10.85 -0.78
C CYS A 196 -3.44 -10.93 0.75
N GLU A 197 -2.67 -11.87 1.32
CA GLU A 197 -2.52 -12.08 2.76
C GLU A 197 -3.81 -12.53 3.49
N ILE A 198 -4.67 -13.27 2.81
CA ILE A 198 -5.76 -14.03 3.43
C ILE A 198 -5.28 -15.44 3.80
N GLN A 199 -5.81 -16.03 4.87
CA GLN A 199 -5.48 -17.42 5.23
C GLN A 199 -5.83 -18.37 4.09
N LYS A 200 -4.96 -19.36 3.85
CA LYS A 200 -5.15 -20.46 2.92
C LYS A 200 -6.45 -21.23 3.23
N GLY A 201 -7.21 -21.55 2.20
CA GLY A 201 -8.47 -22.29 2.30
C GLY A 201 -9.68 -21.39 2.56
N ASP A 202 -10.83 -22.02 2.80
CA ASP A 202 -12.14 -21.35 2.75
C ASP A 202 -12.51 -20.58 4.02
N SER A 203 -11.98 -20.96 5.19
CA SER A 203 -12.47 -20.46 6.47
C SER A 203 -12.39 -18.92 6.60
N ALA A 204 -11.25 -18.33 6.25
CA ALA A 204 -11.06 -16.89 6.35
C ALA A 204 -11.86 -16.14 5.29
N ALA A 205 -11.91 -16.67 4.05
CA ALA A 205 -12.72 -16.10 2.98
C ALA A 205 -14.22 -16.13 3.33
N ALA A 206 -14.72 -17.24 3.86
CA ALA A 206 -16.10 -17.38 4.31
C ALA A 206 -16.43 -16.41 5.46
N MET A 207 -15.53 -16.28 6.45
CA MET A 207 -15.72 -15.34 7.57
C MET A 207 -15.81 -13.89 7.05
N LEU A 208 -14.89 -13.48 6.18
CA LEU A 208 -14.86 -12.13 5.63
C LEU A 208 -16.10 -11.85 4.76
N THR A 209 -16.44 -12.77 3.86
CA THR A 209 -17.62 -12.67 2.99
C THR A 209 -18.91 -12.55 3.81
N ARG A 210 -19.06 -13.33 4.86
CA ARG A 210 -20.22 -13.24 5.78
C ARG A 210 -20.29 -11.86 6.44
N ALA A 211 -19.16 -11.33 6.90
CA ALA A 211 -19.10 -10.00 7.52
C ALA A 211 -19.42 -8.88 6.51
N MET A 212 -18.96 -8.99 5.27
CA MET A 212 -19.30 -8.05 4.19
C MET A 212 -20.78 -8.10 3.84
N ASN A 213 -21.37 -9.28 3.71
CA ASN A 213 -22.82 -9.45 3.44
C ASN A 213 -23.69 -8.93 4.59
N ALA A 214 -23.23 -9.04 5.84
CA ALA A 214 -23.93 -8.44 6.98
C ALA A 214 -23.94 -6.90 6.93
N MET A 215 -22.90 -6.27 6.36
CA MET A 215 -22.80 -4.81 6.20
C MET A 215 -23.52 -4.31 4.94
N ASN A 216 -23.52 -5.08 3.85
CA ASN A 216 -24.16 -4.75 2.58
C ASN A 216 -24.90 -5.96 2.00
N PRO A 217 -26.10 -6.29 2.52
CA PRO A 217 -26.83 -7.50 2.08
C PRO A 217 -27.25 -7.48 0.61
N LYS A 218 -27.31 -6.30 -0.01
CA LYS A 218 -27.72 -6.16 -1.42
C LYS A 218 -26.64 -6.55 -2.42
N ALA A 219 -25.37 -6.60 -1.99
CA ALA A 219 -24.26 -6.86 -2.90
C ALA A 219 -24.03 -8.35 -3.21
N GLN A 220 -24.64 -9.26 -2.43
CA GLN A 220 -24.55 -10.72 -2.64
C GLN A 220 -23.10 -11.20 -2.84
N TYR A 221 -22.21 -10.84 -1.92
CA TYR A 221 -20.82 -11.28 -1.99
C TYR A 221 -20.69 -12.80 -1.85
N ALA A 222 -19.87 -13.38 -2.69
CA ALA A 222 -19.43 -14.76 -2.66
C ALA A 222 -17.90 -14.82 -2.72
N TYR A 223 -17.30 -15.96 -2.41
CA TYR A 223 -15.88 -16.19 -2.57
C TYR A 223 -15.61 -17.41 -3.44
N ILE A 224 -14.41 -17.49 -4.02
CA ILE A 224 -14.00 -18.68 -4.77
C ILE A 224 -13.35 -19.65 -3.79
N SER A 225 -13.90 -20.88 -3.74
CA SER A 225 -13.39 -21.93 -2.85
C SER A 225 -12.01 -22.40 -3.27
N GLN A 226 -11.13 -22.55 -2.27
CA GLN A 226 -9.81 -23.18 -2.39
C GLN A 226 -9.76 -24.51 -1.61
N GLY A 227 -10.92 -25.01 -1.18
CA GLY A 227 -11.05 -26.16 -0.31
C GLY A 227 -10.78 -25.85 1.15
N TRP A 228 -11.27 -26.73 2.03
CA TRP A 228 -11.01 -26.60 3.45
C TRP A 228 -9.56 -26.92 3.76
N SER A 229 -8.87 -25.98 4.34
CA SER A 229 -7.49 -26.13 4.78
C SER A 229 -7.31 -25.38 6.10
N ASN A 230 -6.96 -26.09 7.15
CA ASN A 230 -6.57 -25.50 8.43
C ASN A 230 -5.06 -25.19 8.41
N GLY A 231 -4.64 -24.33 7.48
CA GLY A 231 -3.26 -23.91 7.40
C GLY A 231 -3.04 -22.57 8.10
N ASP A 232 -1.89 -22.38 8.71
CA ASP A 232 -1.43 -21.10 9.26
C ASP A 232 -0.71 -20.22 8.21
N THR A 233 -0.86 -20.57 6.94
CA THR A 233 -0.19 -19.92 5.80
C THR A 233 -1.13 -18.92 5.13
N ILE A 234 -0.58 -17.77 4.73
CA ILE A 234 -1.29 -16.79 3.90
C ILE A 234 -1.29 -17.20 2.43
N SER A 235 -2.36 -16.82 1.75
CA SER A 235 -2.62 -17.08 0.33
C SER A 235 -3.12 -15.82 -0.38
N CYS A 236 -3.48 -15.98 -1.65
CA CYS A 236 -4.33 -15.05 -2.40
C CYS A 236 -5.73 -15.65 -2.56
N GLY A 237 -6.76 -14.82 -2.67
CA GLY A 237 -8.13 -15.28 -2.82
C GLY A 237 -9.04 -14.23 -3.42
N TYR A 238 -10.25 -14.67 -3.83
CA TYR A 238 -11.24 -13.82 -4.47
C TYR A 238 -12.52 -13.73 -3.64
N ILE A 239 -13.03 -12.51 -3.50
CA ILE A 239 -14.42 -12.24 -3.10
C ILE A 239 -15.05 -11.43 -4.21
N TYR A 240 -16.27 -11.76 -4.61
CA TYR A 240 -16.93 -11.13 -5.75
C TYR A 240 -18.43 -10.96 -5.52
N ARG A 241 -19.04 -10.08 -6.29
CA ARG A 241 -20.49 -9.87 -6.33
C ARG A 241 -21.13 -10.85 -7.30
N ALA A 242 -21.88 -11.80 -6.78
CA ALA A 242 -22.54 -12.85 -7.58
C ALA A 242 -23.66 -12.30 -8.48
N ASP A 243 -24.15 -11.08 -8.22
CA ASP A 243 -25.12 -10.37 -9.08
C ASP A 243 -24.44 -9.61 -10.25
N ARG A 244 -23.10 -9.54 -10.27
CA ARG A 244 -22.33 -8.78 -11.26
C ARG A 244 -21.43 -9.65 -12.13
N VAL A 245 -20.81 -10.64 -11.55
CA VAL A 245 -19.86 -11.51 -12.24
C VAL A 245 -20.07 -12.97 -11.88
N GLN A 246 -19.69 -13.84 -12.79
CA GLN A 246 -19.70 -15.29 -12.61
C GLN A 246 -18.28 -15.84 -12.86
N PRO A 247 -17.67 -16.57 -11.91
CA PRO A 247 -16.43 -17.30 -12.17
C PRO A 247 -16.65 -18.40 -13.21
N TYR A 248 -15.65 -18.67 -14.03
CA TYR A 248 -15.66 -19.80 -14.97
C TYR A 248 -14.28 -20.49 -15.01
N GLY A 249 -14.29 -21.77 -15.32
CA GLY A 249 -13.11 -22.61 -15.27
C GLY A 249 -12.67 -22.91 -13.83
N GLU A 250 -11.58 -23.64 -13.72
CA GLU A 250 -10.93 -23.97 -12.45
C GLU A 250 -9.87 -22.95 -12.11
N LEU A 251 -9.57 -22.81 -10.80
CA LEU A 251 -8.42 -22.01 -10.36
C LEU A 251 -7.12 -22.54 -10.96
N GLN A 252 -6.34 -21.64 -11.53
CA GLN A 252 -5.01 -21.92 -12.03
C GLN A 252 -3.97 -21.48 -11.01
N TYR A 253 -2.91 -22.27 -10.84
CA TYR A 253 -1.83 -21.99 -9.89
C TYR A 253 -0.49 -21.99 -10.60
N ALA A 254 0.37 -21.02 -10.32
CA ALA A 254 1.72 -20.97 -10.89
C ALA A 254 2.58 -22.16 -10.44
N TYR A 255 2.37 -22.64 -9.22
CA TYR A 255 3.04 -23.81 -8.68
C TYR A 255 2.10 -25.02 -8.67
N GLN A 256 2.48 -26.08 -9.37
CA GLN A 256 1.69 -27.31 -9.45
C GLN A 256 1.80 -28.17 -8.17
N ASP A 257 2.88 -28.01 -7.40
CA ASP A 257 3.07 -28.74 -6.14
C ASP A 257 2.27 -28.08 -5.01
N PRO A 258 1.23 -28.73 -4.46
CA PRO A 258 0.44 -28.21 -3.33
C PRO A 258 1.28 -28.01 -2.04
N ALA A 259 2.42 -28.70 -1.91
CA ALA A 259 3.34 -28.51 -0.79
C ALA A 259 4.21 -27.25 -0.95
N SER A 260 4.25 -26.63 -2.14
CA SER A 260 4.97 -25.40 -2.34
C SER A 260 4.42 -24.28 -1.47
N HIS A 261 5.31 -23.56 -0.78
CA HIS A 261 4.96 -22.38 0.01
C HIS A 261 4.23 -21.30 -0.81
N TYR A 262 4.45 -21.24 -2.12
CA TYR A 262 3.86 -20.26 -3.03
C TYR A 262 2.64 -20.77 -3.80
N HIS A 263 2.26 -22.03 -3.66
CA HIS A 263 1.16 -22.64 -4.42
C HIS A 263 -0.12 -21.78 -4.44
N TYR A 264 -0.48 -21.16 -3.31
CA TYR A 264 -1.68 -20.34 -3.17
C TYR A 264 -1.43 -18.82 -3.25
N ARG A 265 -0.25 -18.40 -3.71
CA ARG A 265 0.12 -16.97 -3.76
C ARG A 265 0.17 -16.39 -5.17
N LEU A 266 0.16 -17.23 -6.19
CA LEU A 266 0.08 -16.86 -7.60
C LEU A 266 -1.05 -17.69 -8.20
N VAL A 267 -2.24 -17.09 -8.27
CA VAL A 267 -3.49 -17.75 -8.66
C VAL A 267 -4.22 -16.95 -9.70
N ALA A 268 -4.87 -17.63 -10.65
CA ALA A 268 -5.73 -17.03 -11.65
C ALA A 268 -7.09 -17.68 -11.69
N CYS A 269 -8.11 -16.89 -12.02
CA CYS A 269 -9.48 -17.32 -12.23
C CYS A 269 -10.10 -16.59 -13.43
N GLY A 270 -10.89 -17.29 -14.21
CA GLY A 270 -11.74 -16.68 -15.23
C GLY A 270 -12.98 -16.04 -14.59
N PHE A 271 -13.36 -14.86 -15.09
CA PHE A 271 -14.60 -14.16 -14.73
C PHE A 271 -15.36 -13.75 -15.97
N GLN A 272 -16.68 -13.92 -15.93
CA GLN A 272 -17.60 -13.39 -16.93
C GLN A 272 -18.43 -12.27 -16.31
N GLU A 273 -18.46 -11.11 -16.93
CA GLU A 273 -19.40 -10.06 -16.56
C GLU A 273 -20.81 -10.43 -16.99
N ILE A 274 -21.79 -10.44 -16.07
CA ILE A 274 -23.15 -10.88 -16.34
C ILE A 274 -23.86 -9.96 -17.34
N SER A 275 -23.61 -8.66 -17.27
CA SER A 275 -24.32 -7.66 -18.09
C SER A 275 -23.90 -7.67 -19.56
N SER A 276 -22.63 -7.89 -19.87
CA SER A 276 -22.09 -7.90 -21.24
C SER A 276 -21.89 -9.32 -21.79
N GLY A 277 -21.72 -10.30 -20.92
CA GLY A 277 -21.29 -11.65 -21.29
C GLY A 277 -19.79 -11.77 -21.57
N GLU A 278 -19.04 -10.67 -21.52
CA GLU A 278 -17.60 -10.64 -21.77
C GLU A 278 -16.82 -11.37 -20.68
N LYS A 279 -15.72 -11.99 -21.10
CA LYS A 279 -14.87 -12.83 -20.26
C LYS A 279 -13.46 -12.29 -20.17
N PHE A 280 -12.84 -12.43 -19.00
CA PHE A 280 -11.43 -12.14 -18.81
C PHE A 280 -10.83 -13.03 -17.73
N VAL A 281 -9.53 -13.07 -17.65
CA VAL A 281 -8.80 -13.75 -16.56
C VAL A 281 -8.25 -12.71 -15.60
N LEU A 282 -8.55 -12.90 -14.32
CA LEU A 282 -7.94 -12.13 -13.24
C LEU A 282 -6.94 -12.99 -12.51
N ASN A 283 -5.67 -12.54 -12.48
CA ASN A 283 -4.60 -13.20 -11.77
C ASN A 283 -4.17 -12.35 -10.57
N ILE A 284 -3.96 -12.99 -9.43
CA ILE A 284 -3.45 -12.36 -8.21
C ILE A 284 -2.06 -12.89 -7.90
N ASN A 285 -1.15 -11.97 -7.56
CA ASN A 285 0.22 -12.29 -7.21
C ASN A 285 0.60 -11.69 -5.86
N HIS A 286 1.27 -12.51 -5.04
CA HIS A 286 1.93 -12.05 -3.83
C HIS A 286 3.35 -12.60 -3.80
N LEU A 287 4.29 -11.82 -4.32
CA LEU A 287 5.68 -12.24 -4.44
C LEU A 287 6.39 -12.24 -3.08
N ARG A 288 7.60 -12.78 -3.06
CA ARG A 288 8.43 -12.83 -1.85
C ARG A 288 8.68 -11.42 -1.30
N SER A 289 8.43 -11.22 -0.01
CA SER A 289 8.69 -9.95 0.67
C SER A 289 10.16 -9.55 0.60
N LYS A 290 10.43 -8.24 0.71
CA LYS A 290 11.80 -7.66 0.72
C LYS A 290 12.60 -7.97 2.00
N ARG A 291 12.09 -8.83 2.89
CA ARG A 291 12.77 -9.23 4.14
C ARG A 291 13.90 -10.21 3.87
N GLY A 292 15.03 -10.04 4.56
CA GLY A 292 16.24 -10.86 4.42
C GLY A 292 17.38 -10.10 3.76
N THR A 293 18.38 -10.81 3.24
CA THR A 293 19.43 -10.19 2.44
C THR A 293 18.86 -9.76 1.08
N GLY A 294 19.26 -8.58 0.60
CA GLY A 294 18.70 -7.98 -0.61
C GLY A 294 18.75 -8.93 -1.81
N ASP A 295 19.92 -9.53 -2.08
CA ASP A 295 20.14 -10.41 -3.24
C ASP A 295 19.33 -11.69 -3.15
N GLU A 296 19.34 -12.41 -2.03
CA GLU A 296 18.55 -13.63 -1.84
C GLU A 296 17.05 -13.38 -1.99
N SER A 297 16.58 -12.28 -1.42
CA SER A 297 15.18 -11.89 -1.50
C SER A 297 14.77 -11.53 -2.93
N ASN A 298 15.66 -10.86 -3.70
CA ASN A 298 15.44 -10.54 -5.10
C ASN A 298 15.42 -11.80 -5.98
N GLN A 299 16.36 -12.71 -5.79
CA GLN A 299 16.38 -14.00 -6.52
C GLN A 299 15.08 -14.79 -6.31
N LYS A 300 14.54 -14.81 -5.09
CA LYS A 300 13.25 -15.45 -4.79
C LYS A 300 12.08 -14.77 -5.50
N ARG A 301 12.08 -13.43 -5.58
CA ARG A 301 11.05 -12.71 -6.35
C ARG A 301 11.17 -12.99 -7.84
N MET A 302 12.39 -13.06 -8.39
CA MET A 302 12.61 -13.44 -9.78
C MET A 302 12.08 -14.84 -10.07
N GLY A 303 12.36 -15.83 -9.22
CA GLY A 303 11.77 -17.18 -9.36
C GLY A 303 10.23 -17.17 -9.30
N ASN A 304 9.61 -16.26 -8.52
CA ASN A 304 8.16 -16.08 -8.57
C ASN A 304 7.72 -15.48 -9.92
N VAL A 305 8.44 -14.50 -10.48
CA VAL A 305 8.15 -13.92 -11.80
C VAL A 305 8.25 -14.96 -12.91
N ASP A 306 9.29 -15.79 -12.90
CA ASP A 306 9.44 -16.89 -13.87
C ASP A 306 8.25 -17.85 -13.81
N SER A 307 7.81 -18.21 -12.59
CA SER A 307 6.65 -19.07 -12.39
C SER A 307 5.35 -18.40 -12.85
N LEU A 308 5.22 -17.09 -12.65
CA LEU A 308 4.10 -16.29 -13.13
C LEU A 308 4.06 -16.28 -14.66
N LEU A 309 5.17 -15.98 -15.32
CA LEU A 309 5.26 -15.97 -16.79
C LEU A 309 4.91 -17.32 -17.39
N CYS A 310 5.39 -18.40 -16.79
CA CYS A 310 5.01 -19.77 -17.20
C CYS A 310 3.51 -20.01 -17.05
N MET A 311 2.90 -19.58 -15.93
CA MET A 311 1.44 -19.70 -15.72
C MET A 311 0.65 -18.89 -16.75
N LEU A 312 1.06 -17.64 -17.04
CA LEU A 312 0.38 -16.78 -18.02
C LEU A 312 0.45 -17.40 -19.41
N GLN A 313 1.58 -17.98 -19.81
CA GLN A 313 1.72 -18.72 -21.06
C GLN A 313 0.80 -19.95 -21.11
N ASN A 314 0.72 -20.72 -20.02
CA ASN A 314 -0.19 -21.88 -19.95
C ASN A 314 -1.66 -21.47 -20.04
N ILE A 315 -2.05 -20.34 -19.44
CA ILE A 315 -3.38 -19.77 -19.54
C ILE A 315 -3.71 -19.45 -21.00
N GLN A 316 -2.80 -18.80 -21.74
CA GLN A 316 -3.01 -18.41 -23.12
C GLN A 316 -3.08 -19.61 -24.08
N THR A 317 -2.49 -20.75 -23.73
CA THR A 317 -2.53 -21.98 -24.51
C THR A 317 -3.65 -22.96 -24.11
N ASN A 318 -4.41 -22.63 -23.07
CA ASN A 318 -5.54 -23.44 -22.59
C ASN A 318 -6.79 -23.13 -23.41
N ASP A 319 -7.44 -24.15 -23.97
CA ASP A 319 -8.64 -24.00 -24.82
C ASP A 319 -9.76 -23.17 -24.19
N LEU A 320 -9.90 -23.22 -22.85
CA LEU A 320 -10.92 -22.47 -22.10
C LEU A 320 -10.59 -20.97 -22.00
N PHE A 321 -9.30 -20.64 -22.00
CA PHE A 321 -8.79 -19.28 -21.78
C PHE A 321 -8.03 -18.74 -23.00
N GLN A 322 -8.06 -19.47 -24.14
CA GLN A 322 -7.39 -19.04 -25.36
C GLN A 322 -7.86 -17.63 -25.75
N ASP A 323 -6.90 -16.78 -26.09
CA ASP A 323 -7.11 -15.36 -26.41
C ASP A 323 -7.75 -14.52 -25.28
N ALA A 324 -7.71 -15.01 -24.02
CA ALA A 324 -8.28 -14.28 -22.90
C ALA A 324 -7.56 -12.96 -22.65
N ASP A 325 -8.35 -11.94 -22.40
CA ASP A 325 -7.88 -10.69 -21.84
C ASP A 325 -7.43 -10.93 -20.38
N ILE A 326 -6.16 -10.66 -20.06
CA ILE A 326 -5.61 -10.99 -18.75
C ILE A 326 -5.28 -9.70 -17.98
N LEU A 327 -5.90 -9.54 -16.81
CA LEU A 327 -5.53 -8.56 -15.79
C LEU A 327 -4.81 -9.27 -14.66
N PHE A 328 -3.62 -8.80 -14.28
CA PHE A 328 -2.90 -9.39 -13.15
C PHE A 328 -2.43 -8.33 -12.16
N VAL A 329 -2.77 -8.57 -10.90
CA VAL A 329 -2.72 -7.59 -9.81
C VAL A 329 -2.09 -8.20 -8.57
N GLY A 330 -1.80 -7.39 -7.59
CA GLY A 330 -1.41 -7.82 -6.25
C GLY A 330 -0.15 -7.18 -5.73
N ASP A 331 0.39 -7.75 -4.64
CA ASP A 331 1.60 -7.29 -3.97
C ASP A 331 2.84 -7.96 -4.58
N TYR A 332 3.55 -7.22 -5.41
CA TYR A 332 4.78 -7.70 -6.04
C TYR A 332 6.01 -7.55 -5.16
N ASN A 333 5.89 -6.87 -4.02
CA ASN A 333 7.02 -6.59 -3.14
C ASN A 333 8.22 -5.98 -3.88
N SER A 334 7.95 -5.28 -4.99
CA SER A 334 8.95 -4.69 -5.89
C SER A 334 8.47 -3.36 -6.44
N TYR A 335 9.38 -2.40 -6.46
CA TYR A 335 9.14 -1.06 -6.99
C TYR A 335 9.41 -1.01 -8.50
N THR A 336 9.02 0.09 -9.14
CA THR A 336 8.99 0.25 -10.60
C THR A 336 10.30 -0.12 -11.28
N GLN A 337 11.45 0.32 -10.79
CA GLN A 337 12.74 0.11 -11.45
C GLN A 337 13.48 -1.17 -11.00
N GLU A 338 12.83 -1.99 -10.17
CA GLU A 338 13.43 -3.26 -9.76
C GLU A 338 13.21 -4.36 -10.83
N GLN A 339 14.14 -5.28 -10.87
CA GLN A 339 14.20 -6.36 -11.88
C GLN A 339 12.88 -7.15 -12.03
N PRO A 340 12.15 -7.55 -10.95
CA PRO A 340 10.89 -8.28 -11.09
C PRO A 340 9.85 -7.53 -11.93
N ILE A 341 9.73 -6.22 -11.77
CA ILE A 341 8.78 -5.39 -12.50
C ILE A 341 9.25 -5.19 -13.95
N GLN A 342 10.52 -4.85 -14.15
CA GLN A 342 11.07 -4.63 -15.48
C GLN A 342 11.06 -5.91 -16.35
N THR A 343 11.17 -7.08 -15.74
CA THR A 343 11.06 -8.37 -16.46
C THR A 343 9.65 -8.57 -17.04
N LEU A 344 8.60 -8.21 -16.32
CA LEU A 344 7.22 -8.31 -16.83
C LEU A 344 6.97 -7.33 -17.98
N VAL A 345 7.48 -6.10 -17.87
CA VAL A 345 7.41 -5.11 -18.96
C VAL A 345 8.16 -5.61 -20.20
N GLN A 346 9.36 -6.16 -20.04
CA GLN A 346 10.16 -6.74 -21.14
C GLN A 346 9.49 -7.97 -21.77
N ALA A 347 8.68 -8.70 -21.01
CA ALA A 347 7.88 -9.82 -21.52
C ALA A 347 6.63 -9.35 -22.31
N GLY A 348 6.43 -8.05 -22.50
CA GLY A 348 5.36 -7.47 -23.33
C GLY A 348 4.07 -7.16 -22.59
N TYR A 349 4.04 -7.24 -21.26
CA TYR A 349 2.89 -6.84 -20.47
C TYR A 349 2.91 -5.35 -20.16
N HIS A 350 1.74 -4.72 -20.13
CA HIS A 350 1.58 -3.31 -19.86
C HIS A 350 1.47 -3.06 -18.35
N ASP A 351 2.34 -2.21 -17.80
CA ASP A 351 2.18 -1.66 -16.47
C ASP A 351 1.12 -0.55 -16.50
N VAL A 352 -0.15 -0.96 -16.48
CA VAL A 352 -1.28 -0.03 -16.60
C VAL A 352 -1.45 0.83 -15.34
N LEU A 353 -0.91 0.41 -14.18
CA LEU A 353 -0.90 1.26 -12.99
C LEU A 353 -0.08 2.53 -13.23
N MET A 354 1.13 2.38 -13.78
CA MET A 354 1.99 3.53 -14.07
C MET A 354 1.46 4.39 -15.22
N GLN A 355 0.67 3.83 -16.14
CA GLN A 355 0.01 4.61 -17.20
C GLN A 355 -1.10 5.51 -16.65
N HIS A 356 -1.86 5.04 -15.64
CA HIS A 356 -3.04 5.74 -15.10
C HIS A 356 -2.77 6.56 -13.84
N ALA A 357 -1.79 6.18 -13.03
CA ALA A 357 -1.51 6.80 -11.74
C ALA A 357 0.01 6.88 -11.43
N PRO A 358 0.84 7.51 -12.31
CA PRO A 358 2.30 7.50 -12.17
C PRO A 358 2.82 8.18 -10.89
N GLU A 359 2.09 9.15 -10.37
CA GLU A 359 2.46 9.92 -9.17
C GLU A 359 1.86 9.33 -7.88
N GLY A 360 1.23 8.17 -7.96
CA GLY A 360 0.58 7.54 -6.81
C GLY A 360 1.52 6.65 -6.00
N TYR A 361 0.93 5.93 -5.07
CA TYR A 361 1.61 4.92 -4.24
C TYR A 361 0.56 4.02 -3.58
N SER A 362 1.01 2.85 -3.12
CA SER A 362 0.21 1.96 -2.28
C SER A 362 0.82 1.71 -0.91
N TYR A 363 2.10 2.06 -0.74
CA TYR A 363 2.86 1.77 0.47
C TYR A 363 3.79 2.93 0.84
N ILE A 364 4.05 3.11 2.14
CA ILE A 364 5.03 4.08 2.64
C ILE A 364 6.08 3.37 3.47
N TYR A 365 7.33 3.43 3.03
CA TYR A 365 8.47 2.85 3.71
C TYR A 365 9.47 3.93 4.13
N HIS A 366 9.76 4.00 5.43
CA HIS A 366 10.67 5.03 5.97
C HIS A 366 10.36 6.45 5.47
N SER A 367 9.09 6.85 5.52
CA SER A 367 8.60 8.18 5.08
C SER A 367 8.69 8.44 3.58
N ARG A 368 8.86 7.41 2.76
CA ARG A 368 8.92 7.46 1.30
C ARG A 368 7.83 6.62 0.70
N MET A 369 7.18 7.17 -0.31
CA MET A 369 6.09 6.54 -1.05
C MET A 369 6.62 5.59 -2.11
N GLY A 370 5.83 4.60 -2.48
CA GLY A 370 6.07 3.74 -3.62
C GLY A 370 4.97 2.72 -3.84
N TYR A 371 4.98 2.08 -4.98
CA TYR A 371 4.07 1.01 -5.34
C TYR A 371 4.70 -0.36 -5.10
N LEU A 372 4.27 -1.06 -4.07
CA LEU A 372 4.50 -2.51 -3.95
C LEU A 372 3.37 -3.30 -4.60
N ASP A 373 2.16 -2.73 -4.61
CA ASP A 373 1.00 -3.31 -5.29
C ASP A 373 0.97 -2.81 -6.74
N ARG A 374 0.76 -3.73 -7.68
CA ARG A 374 0.88 -3.46 -9.13
C ARG A 374 -0.37 -3.91 -9.86
N VAL A 375 -0.57 -3.31 -11.04
CA VAL A 375 -1.60 -3.71 -12.00
C VAL A 375 -0.96 -3.82 -13.37
N PHE A 376 -0.90 -5.02 -13.89
CA PHE A 376 -0.47 -5.32 -15.25
C PHE A 376 -1.61 -5.85 -16.09
N ALA A 377 -1.47 -5.73 -17.39
CA ALA A 377 -2.46 -6.20 -18.34
C ALA A 377 -1.79 -6.81 -19.59
N SER A 378 -2.45 -7.82 -20.19
CA SER A 378 -2.16 -8.19 -21.57
C SER A 378 -2.47 -7.01 -22.51
N PRO A 379 -1.89 -6.94 -23.73
CA PRO A 379 -2.15 -5.81 -24.63
C PRO A 379 -3.63 -5.53 -24.86
N SER A 380 -4.44 -6.55 -25.10
CA SER A 380 -5.89 -6.43 -25.33
C SER A 380 -6.67 -5.99 -24.07
N MET A 381 -6.25 -6.45 -22.88
CA MET A 381 -6.85 -6.00 -21.61
C MET A 381 -6.47 -4.55 -21.30
N ALA A 382 -5.28 -4.11 -21.65
CA ALA A 382 -4.83 -2.73 -21.38
C ALA A 382 -5.75 -1.68 -22.02
N GLU A 383 -6.31 -1.95 -23.20
CA GLU A 383 -7.26 -1.08 -23.91
C GLU A 383 -8.61 -0.96 -23.18
N GLN A 384 -8.96 -1.98 -22.39
CA GLN A 384 -10.21 -2.05 -21.63
C GLN A 384 -10.11 -1.45 -20.23
N VAL A 385 -8.90 -1.12 -19.75
CA VAL A 385 -8.69 -0.39 -18.51
C VAL A 385 -9.00 1.08 -18.74
N LYS A 386 -10.02 1.61 -18.06
CA LYS A 386 -10.43 3.02 -18.23
C LYS A 386 -9.92 3.94 -17.12
N MET A 387 -9.68 3.40 -15.94
CA MET A 387 -9.16 4.15 -14.80
C MET A 387 -8.54 3.22 -13.77
N ILE A 388 -7.45 3.66 -13.17
CA ILE A 388 -6.87 3.05 -11.97
C ILE A 388 -6.69 4.14 -10.93
N ALA A 389 -7.09 3.87 -9.70
CA ALA A 389 -6.92 4.78 -8.58
C ALA A 389 -6.51 4.04 -7.31
N PRO A 390 -5.31 4.30 -6.77
CA PRO A 390 -5.02 3.95 -5.38
C PRO A 390 -5.94 4.75 -4.46
N TYR A 391 -6.45 4.10 -3.40
CA TYR A 391 -7.32 4.77 -2.44
C TYR A 391 -6.67 4.75 -1.06
N HIS A 392 -6.18 5.90 -0.62
CA HIS A 392 -5.35 6.02 0.58
C HIS A 392 -6.14 5.83 1.88
N LEU A 393 -6.49 4.58 2.17
CA LEU A 393 -7.14 4.14 3.40
C LEU A 393 -6.15 3.67 4.47
N ASN A 394 -4.94 3.28 4.09
CA ASN A 394 -4.01 2.56 4.93
C ASN A 394 -2.63 3.24 5.08
N ALA A 395 -1.92 3.45 3.97
CA ALA A 395 -0.52 3.89 3.98
C ALA A 395 -0.34 5.27 4.64
N ASP A 396 -1.29 6.17 4.46
CA ASP A 396 -1.28 7.52 5.04
C ASP A 396 -1.53 7.57 6.55
N TYR A 397 -2.02 6.48 7.13
CA TYR A 397 -2.44 6.49 8.53
C TYR A 397 -1.42 5.77 9.41
N PHE A 398 -1.14 6.37 10.57
CA PHE A 398 -0.19 5.82 11.52
C PHE A 398 -0.64 4.43 12.01
N TYR A 399 0.32 3.53 12.24
CA TYR A 399 0.04 2.14 12.57
C TYR A 399 -0.79 1.95 13.86
N SER A 400 -0.81 2.94 14.78
CA SER A 400 -1.66 2.88 15.98
C SER A 400 -3.16 2.86 15.67
N ARG A 401 -3.57 3.29 14.48
CA ARG A 401 -4.96 3.16 13.99
C ARG A 401 -5.30 1.75 13.53
N GLY A 402 -4.30 0.90 13.31
CA GLY A 402 -4.50 -0.48 12.88
C GLY A 402 -5.14 -1.35 13.96
N PHE A 403 -5.67 -2.50 13.55
CA PHE A 403 -6.38 -3.44 14.42
C PHE A 403 -5.51 -3.96 15.58
N LYS A 404 -4.20 -3.99 15.42
CA LYS A 404 -3.26 -4.47 16.47
C LYS A 404 -3.25 -3.63 17.74
N ARG A 405 -3.70 -2.38 17.69
CA ARG A 405 -3.80 -1.48 18.86
C ARG A 405 -5.20 -1.42 19.47
N GLY A 406 -6.23 -1.90 18.76
CA GLY A 406 -7.58 -2.04 19.29
C GLY A 406 -8.36 -0.75 19.56
N LEU A 407 -7.82 0.42 19.16
CA LEU A 407 -8.36 1.73 19.57
C LEU A 407 -9.28 2.37 18.52
N ASP A 408 -9.12 2.03 17.25
CA ASP A 408 -9.84 2.65 16.13
C ASP A 408 -10.74 1.65 15.40
N LYS A 409 -12.05 1.90 15.43
CA LYS A 409 -13.09 1.11 14.72
C LYS A 409 -13.46 1.69 13.35
N THR A 410 -12.74 2.71 12.87
CA THR A 410 -12.93 3.20 11.50
C THR A 410 -12.35 2.21 10.48
N MET A 411 -12.65 2.42 9.21
CA MET A 411 -12.08 1.61 8.12
C MET A 411 -10.60 1.92 7.85
N PHE A 412 -10.07 3.06 8.32
CA PHE A 412 -8.70 3.49 8.05
C PHE A 412 -7.67 2.60 8.74
N ARG A 413 -6.57 2.29 8.04
CA ARG A 413 -5.50 1.41 8.51
C ARG A 413 -6.01 0.00 8.84
N TYR A 414 -6.83 -0.57 7.97
CA TYR A 414 -7.19 -1.99 8.06
C TYR A 414 -6.02 -2.91 7.68
N ALA A 415 -5.09 -2.39 6.88
CA ALA A 415 -3.83 -3.01 6.47
C ALA A 415 -2.69 -1.98 6.46
N ASP A 416 -1.54 -2.33 5.92
CA ASP A 416 -0.40 -1.43 5.68
C ASP A 416 -0.26 -1.00 4.20
N HIS A 417 -0.94 -1.68 3.29
CA HIS A 417 -1.04 -1.35 1.87
C HIS A 417 -2.38 -0.71 1.54
N ASP A 418 -2.38 0.27 0.65
CA ASP A 418 -3.61 0.86 0.12
C ASP A 418 -4.25 -0.03 -0.96
N PRO A 419 -5.58 -0.13 -0.99
CA PRO A 419 -6.27 -0.80 -2.09
C PRO A 419 -6.13 0.00 -3.39
N ILE A 420 -6.02 -0.72 -4.51
CA ILE A 420 -6.02 -0.17 -5.85
C ILE A 420 -7.34 -0.54 -6.53
N ILE A 421 -8.09 0.46 -6.96
CA ILE A 421 -9.38 0.29 -7.63
C ILE A 421 -9.18 0.45 -9.14
N ILE A 422 -9.64 -0.53 -9.90
CA ILE A 422 -9.49 -0.63 -11.35
C ILE A 422 -10.88 -0.64 -11.96
N ALA A 423 -11.12 0.25 -12.92
CA ALA A 423 -12.36 0.29 -13.68
C ALA A 423 -12.14 -0.28 -15.08
N LEU A 424 -12.86 -1.32 -15.42
CA LEU A 424 -12.84 -2.00 -16.72
C LEU A 424 -14.10 -1.70 -17.52
N GLN A 425 -13.96 -1.52 -18.82
CA GLN A 425 -15.07 -1.56 -19.78
C GLN A 425 -14.79 -2.70 -20.76
N LEU A 426 -15.34 -3.88 -20.45
CA LEU A 426 -15.10 -5.07 -21.21
C LEU A 426 -15.82 -5.02 -22.57
N GLY A 427 -15.18 -5.53 -23.64
CA GLY A 427 -15.74 -5.61 -24.98
C GLY A 427 -15.66 -4.31 -25.79
N GLU A 428 -15.23 -3.20 -25.24
CA GLU A 428 -14.90 -1.99 -25.99
C GLU A 428 -13.47 -2.09 -26.53
N LYS A 429 -13.34 -2.50 -27.79
CA LYS A 429 -12.06 -2.54 -28.54
C LYS A 429 -11.92 -1.32 -29.45
#